data_2e3e2dfdad4e6d9978dfd42c0b25b3ca
#
_entry.id   2e3e2dfdad4e6d9978dfd42c0b25b3ca
#
_cell.length_a   1.000
_cell.length_b   1.000
_cell.length_c   1.000
_cell.angle_alpha   90.00
_cell.angle_beta   90.00
_cell.angle_gamma   90.00
#
_symmetry.space_group_name_H-M   'P 1'
#
loop_
_entity.id
_entity.type
_entity.pdbx_description
1 polymer ?
#
loop_
_entity_poly.entity_id
_entity_poly.type
_entity_poly.pdbx_seq_one_letter_code
_entity_poly.pdbx_strand_id
1 'polypeptide(L)'
;MSKAFKFALVATLLLVGGCASFEGVDGGGKEPASKELEFEVVEFMPAPGQFVNEGYTATTMAEACAYAQERLENNYYVSLGGFGGYIIVKFDKPILNSEGDYDFGIYGNAFMGSSEPGVVWVSYDANGNGIADDEWQELYGSESMLKNSVQRNYSITYSRTDDEEKIAWRDNKGGSGIIERNSIHRQDYFPAWVTEGEYTLSGTLLPDNGVWSEINQEWVLNAFEWGYVDNYSAIDLAADGANRFRILDARDATGEVNMLPQIDFVKVQSATNVVHTIIGEVSTEVCGFVSYNSAE
;
A
#
# COMPACT_ATOMS: atom_id res chain seq x y z
N MET A 1 -7.27 -44.11 -28.13
CA MET A 1 -8.19 -43.16 -27.44
C MET A 1 -7.34 -42.05 -26.84
N SER A 2 -7.26 -40.94 -27.58
CA SER A 2 -6.43 -39.77 -27.27
C SER A 2 -7.19 -38.88 -26.29
N LYS A 3 -6.66 -38.66 -25.09
CA LYS A 3 -7.17 -37.65 -24.17
C LYS A 3 -6.54 -36.30 -24.56
N ALA A 4 -7.34 -35.46 -25.21
CA ALA A 4 -6.99 -34.08 -25.46
C ALA A 4 -6.94 -33.32 -24.14
N PHE A 5 -5.77 -32.87 -23.73
CA PHE A 5 -5.57 -31.86 -22.68
C PHE A 5 -6.05 -30.52 -23.23
N LYS A 6 -7.16 -30.03 -22.70
CA LYS A 6 -7.55 -28.63 -22.90
C LYS A 6 -6.68 -27.78 -21.98
N PHE A 7 -5.70 -27.11 -22.56
CA PHE A 7 -5.05 -25.97 -21.90
C PHE A 7 -6.10 -24.88 -21.76
N ALA A 8 -6.54 -24.62 -20.54
CA ALA A 8 -7.22 -23.38 -20.23
C ALA A 8 -6.18 -22.27 -20.34
N LEU A 9 -6.36 -21.41 -21.33
CA LEU A 9 -5.61 -20.18 -21.50
C LEU A 9 -6.04 -19.27 -20.36
N VAL A 10 -5.25 -19.22 -19.28
CA VAL A 10 -5.36 -18.17 -18.27
C VAL A 10 -4.93 -16.91 -18.99
N ALA A 11 -5.89 -16.08 -19.35
CA ALA A 11 -5.64 -14.74 -19.81
C ALA A 11 -5.07 -13.96 -18.63
N THR A 12 -3.75 -13.93 -18.51
CA THR A 12 -3.07 -12.95 -17.70
C THR A 12 -3.45 -11.61 -18.30
N LEU A 13 -4.40 -10.93 -17.66
CA LEU A 13 -4.72 -9.54 -17.96
C LEU A 13 -3.45 -8.76 -17.64
N LEU A 14 -2.67 -8.44 -18.68
CA LEU A 14 -1.67 -7.39 -18.59
C LEU A 14 -2.44 -6.12 -18.26
N LEU A 15 -2.52 -5.80 -16.97
CA LEU A 15 -2.98 -4.50 -16.48
C LEU A 15 -1.98 -3.46 -17.00
N VAL A 16 -2.29 -2.92 -18.17
CA VAL A 16 -1.64 -1.72 -18.67
C VAL A 16 -1.95 -0.64 -17.66
N GLY A 17 -0.91 -0.27 -16.92
CA GLY A 17 -0.91 0.49 -15.68
C GLY A 17 -1.63 1.84 -15.73
N GLY A 18 -2.93 1.82 -15.56
CA GLY A 18 -3.72 3.01 -15.26
C GLY A 18 -4.72 2.68 -14.16
N CYS A 19 -4.87 3.55 -13.20
CA CYS A 19 -5.95 3.46 -12.23
C CYS A 19 -7.29 3.55 -12.96
N ALA A 20 -8.15 2.54 -12.83
CA ALA A 20 -9.44 2.53 -13.49
C ALA A 20 -10.34 3.60 -12.87
N SER A 21 -10.74 4.61 -13.64
CA SER A 21 -11.83 5.49 -13.24
C SER A 21 -13.14 4.70 -13.32
N PHE A 22 -13.76 4.46 -12.17
CA PHE A 22 -15.07 3.80 -12.08
C PHE A 22 -16.17 4.80 -12.49
N GLU A 23 -16.97 4.46 -13.51
CA GLU A 23 -18.24 5.15 -13.76
C GLU A 23 -19.27 4.68 -12.72
N GLY A 24 -19.68 5.62 -11.85
CA GLY A 24 -20.44 5.36 -10.64
C GLY A 24 -21.84 4.83 -10.85
N VAL A 25 -22.29 3.99 -9.93
CA VAL A 25 -23.69 3.64 -9.66
C VAL A 25 -24.26 4.68 -8.70
N ASP A 26 -25.27 5.41 -9.15
CA ASP A 26 -25.95 6.52 -8.47
C ASP A 26 -26.64 6.03 -7.17
N GLY A 27 -25.99 6.25 -6.03
CA GLY A 27 -26.50 6.07 -4.67
C GLY A 27 -26.60 7.43 -3.97
N GLY A 28 -27.77 8.03 -3.92
CA GLY A 28 -28.08 9.40 -3.60
C GLY A 28 -27.70 9.94 -2.20
N GLY A 29 -26.42 9.96 -1.86
CA GLY A 29 -25.82 10.80 -0.82
C GLY A 29 -24.91 11.79 -1.52
N LYS A 30 -24.98 13.08 -1.16
CA LYS A 30 -24.04 14.08 -1.65
C LYS A 30 -22.67 13.74 -1.09
N GLU A 31 -21.82 13.08 -1.89
CA GLU A 31 -20.42 12.96 -1.52
C GLU A 31 -19.78 14.34 -1.37
N PRO A 32 -18.89 14.57 -0.38
CA PRO A 32 -18.16 15.82 -0.29
C PRO A 32 -17.38 16.04 -1.60
N ALA A 33 -17.35 17.28 -2.08
CA ALA A 33 -16.61 17.61 -3.29
C ALA A 33 -15.11 17.33 -3.05
N SER A 34 -14.57 16.34 -3.73
CA SER A 34 -13.15 16.04 -3.70
C SER A 34 -12.35 17.15 -4.38
N LYS A 35 -11.20 17.50 -3.79
CA LYS A 35 -10.23 18.39 -4.41
C LYS A 35 -8.98 17.58 -4.71
N GLU A 36 -8.49 17.72 -5.93
CA GLU A 36 -7.17 17.23 -6.29
C GLU A 36 -6.13 17.83 -5.33
N LEU A 37 -5.27 16.97 -4.74
CA LEU A 37 -4.23 17.39 -3.83
C LEU A 37 -2.93 17.58 -4.57
N GLU A 38 -2.29 18.75 -4.36
CA GLU A 38 -0.88 18.91 -4.70
C GLU A 38 -0.06 18.29 -3.57
N PHE A 39 0.87 17.41 -3.93
CA PHE A 39 1.72 16.69 -3.00
C PHE A 39 3.13 16.48 -3.56
N GLU A 40 4.08 16.24 -2.67
CA GLU A 40 5.45 15.87 -2.97
C GLU A 40 5.75 14.48 -2.38
N VAL A 41 6.31 13.58 -3.17
CA VAL A 41 6.85 12.31 -2.67
C VAL A 41 8.19 12.59 -2.00
N VAL A 42 8.23 12.52 -0.67
CA VAL A 42 9.43 12.83 0.13
C VAL A 42 10.27 11.60 0.45
N GLU A 43 9.66 10.41 0.43
CA GLU A 43 10.36 9.14 0.60
C GLU A 43 9.62 8.01 -0.14
N PHE A 44 10.37 7.14 -0.84
CA PHE A 44 9.85 5.95 -1.48
C PHE A 44 10.80 4.77 -1.25
N MET A 45 10.41 3.86 -0.37
CA MET A 45 11.20 2.70 0.02
C MET A 45 10.36 1.42 -0.11
N PRO A 46 10.22 0.85 -1.30
CA PRO A 46 9.52 -0.42 -1.46
C PRO A 46 10.29 -1.57 -0.80
N ALA A 47 9.57 -2.56 -0.32
CA ALA A 47 10.14 -3.87 -0.01
C ALA A 47 10.43 -4.64 -1.30
N PRO A 48 11.24 -5.70 -1.27
CA PRO A 48 11.45 -6.53 -2.46
C PRO A 48 10.13 -7.08 -2.99
N GLY A 49 9.93 -6.93 -4.31
CA GLY A 49 8.69 -7.34 -4.96
C GLY A 49 8.78 -7.35 -6.48
N GLN A 50 7.84 -8.03 -7.11
CA GLN A 50 7.85 -8.30 -8.55
C GLN A 50 7.71 -7.05 -9.43
N PHE A 51 7.21 -5.95 -8.89
CA PHE A 51 7.07 -4.67 -9.61
C PHE A 51 8.16 -3.66 -9.25
N VAL A 52 9.05 -3.99 -8.31
CA VAL A 52 10.19 -3.14 -7.96
C VAL A 52 11.22 -3.16 -9.10
N ASN A 53 11.76 -2.00 -9.45
CA ASN A 53 12.67 -1.80 -10.60
C ASN A 53 12.08 -2.19 -11.97
N GLU A 54 10.78 -2.43 -12.06
CA GLU A 54 10.14 -2.74 -13.34
C GLU A 54 9.92 -1.47 -14.16
N GLY A 55 10.62 -1.39 -15.31
CA GLY A 55 10.49 -0.27 -16.24
C GLY A 55 11.12 1.05 -15.77
N TYR A 56 11.83 1.05 -14.66
CA TYR A 56 12.59 2.20 -14.18
C TYR A 56 13.95 1.81 -13.61
N THR A 57 14.84 2.79 -13.50
CA THR A 57 16.14 2.62 -12.84
C THR A 57 16.34 3.81 -11.90
N ALA A 58 16.31 3.57 -10.61
CA ALA A 58 16.67 4.53 -9.58
C ALA A 58 17.88 4.00 -8.80
N THR A 59 18.90 4.80 -8.62
CA THR A 59 20.13 4.46 -7.89
C THR A 59 20.30 5.29 -6.63
N THR A 60 19.39 6.24 -6.41
CA THR A 60 19.32 7.10 -5.23
C THR A 60 17.88 7.23 -4.77
N MET A 61 17.66 7.56 -3.50
CA MET A 61 16.34 7.87 -2.95
C MET A 61 15.65 9.01 -3.73
N ALA A 62 16.40 10.04 -4.10
CA ALA A 62 15.83 11.16 -4.86
C ALA A 62 15.31 10.73 -6.24
N GLU A 63 16.03 9.84 -6.95
CA GLU A 63 15.55 9.28 -8.23
C GLU A 63 14.33 8.39 -8.02
N ALA A 64 14.28 7.61 -6.92
CA ALA A 64 13.14 6.77 -6.57
C ALA A 64 11.90 7.62 -6.25
N CYS A 65 12.05 8.70 -5.50
CA CYS A 65 10.97 9.66 -5.23
C CYS A 65 10.48 10.35 -6.53
N ALA A 66 11.41 10.76 -7.41
CA ALA A 66 11.05 11.38 -8.69
C ALA A 66 10.27 10.42 -9.59
N TYR A 67 10.66 9.13 -9.64
CA TYR A 67 9.89 8.10 -10.32
C TYR A 67 8.48 7.96 -9.75
N ALA A 68 8.36 7.85 -8.42
CA ALA A 68 7.06 7.70 -7.77
C ALA A 68 6.17 8.93 -8.00
N GLN A 69 6.73 10.14 -7.92
CA GLN A 69 6.04 11.40 -8.20
C GLN A 69 5.48 11.43 -9.62
N GLU A 70 6.32 11.13 -10.64
CA GLU A 70 5.90 11.11 -12.04
C GLU A 70 4.77 10.09 -12.28
N ARG A 71 4.86 8.91 -11.65
CA ARG A 71 3.83 7.89 -11.76
C ARG A 71 2.48 8.39 -11.24
N LEU A 72 2.46 8.91 -10.02
CA LEU A 72 1.24 9.36 -9.35
C LEU A 72 0.62 10.58 -10.06
N GLU A 73 1.42 11.53 -10.54
CA GLU A 73 0.94 12.68 -11.32
C GLU A 73 0.30 12.27 -12.66
N ASN A 74 0.68 11.13 -13.20
CA ASN A 74 0.12 10.58 -14.43
C ASN A 74 -0.97 9.52 -14.18
N ASN A 75 -1.48 9.41 -12.96
CA ASN A 75 -2.48 8.43 -12.54
C ASN A 75 -2.05 6.97 -12.81
N TYR A 76 -0.77 6.67 -12.61
CA TYR A 76 -0.25 5.32 -12.60
C TYR A 76 0.08 4.90 -11.18
N TYR A 77 -0.09 3.62 -10.88
CA TYR A 77 0.27 3.10 -9.57
C TYR A 77 1.78 3.06 -9.33
N VAL A 78 2.16 3.15 -8.07
CA VAL A 78 3.45 2.69 -7.54
C VAL A 78 3.22 1.51 -6.63
N SER A 79 4.02 0.45 -6.82
CA SER A 79 3.97 -0.76 -5.98
C SER A 79 4.90 -0.60 -4.80
N LEU A 80 4.43 -0.93 -3.61
CA LEU A 80 5.21 -0.87 -2.38
C LEU A 80 5.97 -2.17 -2.10
N GLY A 81 5.77 -3.22 -2.93
CA GLY A 81 6.37 -4.54 -2.75
C GLY A 81 5.84 -5.26 -1.52
N GLY A 82 6.62 -6.20 -0.99
CA GLY A 82 6.24 -7.00 0.18
C GLY A 82 6.09 -6.20 1.46
N PHE A 83 6.02 -6.90 2.61
CA PHE A 83 5.79 -6.26 3.91
C PHE A 83 6.75 -5.11 4.21
N GLY A 84 6.18 -4.02 4.67
CA GLY A 84 6.91 -2.88 5.22
C GLY A 84 7.36 -1.87 4.17
N GLY A 85 7.29 -2.20 2.87
CA GLY A 85 7.56 -1.21 1.82
C GLY A 85 6.59 -0.04 1.90
N TYR A 86 7.07 1.19 1.67
CA TYR A 86 6.27 2.38 1.93
C TYR A 86 6.58 3.55 1.00
N ILE A 87 5.63 4.47 0.97
CA ILE A 87 5.75 5.80 0.39
C ILE A 87 5.33 6.84 1.41
N ILE A 88 6.06 7.97 1.47
CA ILE A 88 5.68 9.14 2.26
C ILE A 88 5.43 10.30 1.30
N VAL A 89 4.28 10.94 1.47
CA VAL A 89 3.95 12.17 0.76
C VAL A 89 3.74 13.33 1.73
N LYS A 90 4.15 14.52 1.30
CA LYS A 90 3.87 15.80 1.94
C LYS A 90 2.82 16.52 1.12
N PHE A 91 1.81 17.07 1.76
CA PHE A 91 0.82 17.91 1.09
C PHE A 91 1.27 19.37 1.04
N ASP A 92 0.96 20.05 -0.07
CA ASP A 92 1.20 21.51 -0.21
C ASP A 92 0.37 22.31 0.80
N LYS A 93 -0.84 21.84 1.07
CA LYS A 93 -1.72 22.39 2.11
C LYS A 93 -2.14 21.28 3.07
N PRO A 94 -2.14 21.55 4.39
CA PRO A 94 -2.54 20.53 5.36
C PRO A 94 -4.00 20.11 5.16
N ILE A 95 -4.28 18.85 5.48
CA ILE A 95 -5.64 18.32 5.54
C ILE A 95 -6.14 18.50 6.97
N LEU A 96 -7.27 19.19 7.12
CA LEU A 96 -7.86 19.48 8.43
C LEU A 96 -8.65 18.28 8.95
N ASN A 97 -8.66 18.08 10.27
CA ASN A 97 -9.50 17.08 10.91
C ASN A 97 -10.96 17.62 11.02
N SER A 98 -11.90 16.95 10.37
CA SER A 98 -13.33 17.29 10.37
C SER A 98 -14.11 16.78 11.58
N GLU A 99 -13.40 16.09 12.53
CA GLU A 99 -14.00 15.54 13.75
C GLU A 99 -15.13 14.49 13.52
N GLY A 100 -15.12 13.80 12.38
CA GLY A 100 -16.07 12.70 12.18
C GLY A 100 -16.40 12.30 10.75
N ASP A 101 -16.27 13.23 9.81
CA ASP A 101 -16.38 12.91 8.40
C ASP A 101 -15.06 12.39 7.84
N TYR A 102 -15.05 11.90 6.60
CA TYR A 102 -13.84 11.54 5.91
C TYR A 102 -13.06 12.80 5.52
N ASP A 103 -11.75 12.82 5.82
CA ASP A 103 -10.89 13.96 5.60
C ASP A 103 -10.13 13.88 4.28
N PHE A 104 -9.72 12.64 3.90
CA PHE A 104 -8.99 12.39 2.66
C PHE A 104 -9.24 10.98 2.13
N GLY A 105 -8.77 10.75 0.92
CA GLY A 105 -8.81 9.44 0.28
C GLY A 105 -7.48 9.10 -0.40
N ILE A 106 -7.24 7.81 -0.55
CA ILE A 106 -6.08 7.26 -1.26
C ILE A 106 -6.61 6.28 -2.31
N TYR A 107 -6.19 6.49 -3.55
CA TYR A 107 -6.51 5.59 -4.65
C TYR A 107 -5.55 4.40 -4.65
N GLY A 108 -6.10 3.20 -4.72
CA GLY A 108 -5.41 1.95 -5.00
C GLY A 108 -5.89 1.36 -6.33
N ASN A 109 -5.54 0.11 -6.61
CA ASN A 109 -6.01 -0.61 -7.77
C ASN A 109 -6.86 -1.84 -7.43
N ALA A 110 -7.29 -1.97 -6.17
CA ALA A 110 -8.09 -3.08 -5.69
C ALA A 110 -9.42 -3.24 -6.45
N PHE A 111 -9.81 -4.47 -6.67
CA PHE A 111 -11.10 -4.85 -7.20
C PHE A 111 -11.65 -6.08 -6.47
N MET A 112 -12.89 -6.48 -6.77
CA MET A 112 -13.51 -7.62 -6.10
C MET A 112 -12.66 -8.89 -6.20
N GLY A 113 -12.22 -9.41 -5.05
CA GLY A 113 -11.37 -10.60 -4.96
C GLY A 113 -9.89 -10.37 -5.13
N SER A 114 -9.47 -9.10 -5.26
CA SER A 114 -8.06 -8.70 -5.34
C SER A 114 -7.85 -7.44 -4.48
N SER A 115 -7.82 -7.62 -3.16
CA SER A 115 -7.48 -6.58 -2.19
C SER A 115 -6.09 -6.84 -1.63
N GLU A 116 -5.20 -5.84 -1.72
CA GLU A 116 -3.82 -5.90 -1.25
C GLU A 116 -3.58 -4.83 -0.17
N PRO A 117 -4.23 -4.99 1.00
CA PRO A 117 -4.45 -3.93 1.97
C PRO A 117 -3.15 -3.39 2.58
N GLY A 118 -3.00 -2.07 2.52
CA GLY A 118 -1.95 -1.32 3.19
C GLY A 118 -2.45 -0.53 4.39
N VAL A 119 -1.57 -0.36 5.39
CA VAL A 119 -1.82 0.53 6.53
C VAL A 119 -1.42 1.95 6.20
N VAL A 120 -2.14 2.90 6.80
CA VAL A 120 -1.92 4.33 6.62
C VAL A 120 -1.47 4.95 7.95
N TRP A 121 -0.43 5.76 7.87
CA TRP A 121 0.09 6.57 8.96
C TRP A 121 0.00 8.03 8.58
N VAL A 122 -0.24 8.88 9.57
CA VAL A 122 -0.33 10.32 9.39
C VAL A 122 0.60 11.04 10.36
N SER A 123 1.10 12.20 9.95
CA SER A 123 1.91 13.06 10.81
C SER A 123 1.53 14.51 10.64
N TYR A 124 1.54 15.24 11.75
CA TYR A 124 1.39 16.67 11.83
C TYR A 124 2.77 17.31 12.00
N ASP A 125 3.09 18.30 11.15
CA ASP A 125 4.33 19.11 11.25
C ASP A 125 4.24 20.06 12.45
N ALA A 126 4.45 19.52 13.65
CA ALA A 126 4.25 20.26 14.89
C ALA A 126 5.34 21.33 15.11
N ASN A 127 6.52 21.12 14.55
CA ASN A 127 7.64 22.04 14.67
C ASN A 127 7.73 23.06 13.52
N GLY A 128 6.92 22.88 12.44
CA GLY A 128 6.83 23.78 11.30
C GLY A 128 8.06 23.79 10.39
N ASN A 129 8.85 22.70 10.42
CA ASN A 129 10.10 22.63 9.61
C ASN A 129 9.88 22.05 8.20
N GLY A 130 8.70 21.50 7.91
CA GLY A 130 8.33 20.92 6.65
C GLY A 130 9.00 19.58 6.35
N ILE A 131 9.52 18.89 7.38
CA ILE A 131 10.19 17.60 7.29
C ILE A 131 9.34 16.55 8.00
N ALA A 132 9.28 15.33 7.48
CA ALA A 132 8.48 14.24 8.04
C ALA A 132 9.19 13.56 9.24
N ASP A 133 9.66 14.38 10.21
CA ASP A 133 10.43 13.95 11.38
C ASP A 133 9.67 14.04 12.71
N ASP A 134 8.40 14.47 12.66
CA ASP A 134 7.50 14.49 13.82
C ASP A 134 6.86 13.10 14.07
N GLU A 135 6.01 13.01 15.10
CA GLU A 135 5.37 11.78 15.52
C GLU A 135 4.42 11.23 14.44
N TRP A 136 4.58 9.96 14.12
CA TRP A 136 3.69 9.21 13.24
C TRP A 136 2.60 8.51 14.02
N GLN A 137 1.35 8.63 13.58
CA GLN A 137 0.20 7.97 14.15
C GLN A 137 -0.44 7.04 13.11
N GLU A 138 -0.72 5.79 13.51
CA GLU A 138 -1.40 4.82 12.67
C GLU A 138 -2.89 5.11 12.62
N LEU A 139 -3.48 5.18 11.42
CA LEU A 139 -4.93 5.16 11.27
C LEU A 139 -5.41 3.73 11.48
N TYR A 140 -6.20 3.52 12.53
CA TYR A 140 -6.73 2.20 12.82
C TYR A 140 -7.83 1.83 11.82
N GLY A 141 -7.77 0.59 11.34
CA GLY A 141 -8.81 -0.05 10.55
C GLY A 141 -9.51 -1.17 11.31
N SER A 142 -10.39 -1.90 10.62
CA SER A 142 -11.22 -2.97 11.20
C SER A 142 -10.41 -4.03 11.94
N GLU A 143 -9.28 -4.48 11.36
CA GLU A 143 -8.43 -5.50 11.97
C GLU A 143 -7.74 -5.01 13.25
N SER A 144 -7.45 -3.71 13.35
CA SER A 144 -6.87 -3.11 14.54
C SER A 144 -7.83 -3.13 15.74
N MET A 145 -9.14 -3.24 15.49
CA MET A 145 -10.18 -3.35 16.52
C MET A 145 -10.39 -4.79 16.99
N LEU A 146 -9.89 -5.77 16.26
CA LEU A 146 -10.01 -7.19 16.60
C LEU A 146 -8.84 -7.64 17.48
N LYS A 147 -9.17 -8.41 18.51
CA LYS A 147 -8.15 -8.90 19.46
C LYS A 147 -7.15 -9.82 18.76
N ASN A 148 -5.87 -9.46 18.78
CA ASN A 148 -4.76 -10.23 18.22
C ASN A 148 -4.83 -10.44 16.70
N SER A 149 -5.58 -9.63 15.97
CA SER A 149 -5.62 -9.72 14.51
C SER A 149 -4.35 -9.15 13.89
N VAL A 150 -3.91 -7.98 14.37
CA VAL A 150 -2.70 -7.33 13.88
C VAL A 150 -1.50 -7.57 14.78
N GLN A 151 -0.29 -7.49 14.22
CA GLN A 151 0.97 -7.54 14.97
C GLN A 151 1.71 -6.21 14.82
N ARG A 152 1.67 -5.37 15.84
CA ARG A 152 2.42 -4.11 15.89
C ARG A 152 3.90 -4.34 16.19
N ASN A 153 4.74 -3.40 15.78
CA ASN A 153 6.19 -3.50 15.92
C ASN A 153 6.75 -4.79 15.28
N TYR A 154 6.12 -5.24 14.19
CA TYR A 154 6.66 -6.30 13.38
C TYR A 154 7.75 -5.74 12.48
N SER A 155 8.83 -6.47 12.30
CA SER A 155 9.92 -6.06 11.42
C SER A 155 10.47 -7.23 10.62
N ILE A 156 10.83 -6.94 9.37
CA ILE A 156 11.50 -7.86 8.46
C ILE A 156 12.83 -7.25 8.03
N THR A 157 13.88 -8.08 8.02
CA THR A 157 15.13 -7.77 7.35
C THR A 157 15.21 -8.58 6.06
N TYR A 158 15.32 -7.88 4.94
CA TYR A 158 15.56 -8.44 3.61
C TYR A 158 17.05 -8.44 3.32
N SER A 159 17.58 -9.53 2.76
CA SER A 159 19.00 -9.69 2.49
C SER A 159 19.23 -10.26 1.10
N ARG A 160 20.18 -9.69 0.35
CA ARG A 160 20.66 -10.29 -0.89
C ARG A 160 21.32 -11.65 -0.58
N THR A 161 21.20 -12.58 -1.50
CA THR A 161 21.87 -13.89 -1.43
C THR A 161 22.91 -14.01 -2.54
N ASP A 162 23.72 -15.08 -2.51
CA ASP A 162 24.66 -15.39 -3.59
C ASP A 162 23.94 -15.77 -4.89
N ASP A 163 22.67 -16.16 -4.82
CA ASP A 163 21.78 -16.39 -5.94
C ASP A 163 20.99 -15.11 -6.24
N GLU A 164 21.37 -14.39 -7.29
CA GLU A 164 20.73 -13.11 -7.67
C GLU A 164 19.22 -13.21 -7.95
N GLU A 165 18.68 -14.41 -8.16
CA GLU A 165 17.24 -14.62 -8.35
C GLU A 165 16.48 -14.77 -7.03
N LYS A 166 17.17 -14.70 -5.89
CA LYS A 166 16.60 -14.94 -4.55
C LYS A 166 16.93 -13.82 -3.58
N ILE A 167 15.94 -13.47 -2.77
CA ILE A 167 16.10 -12.57 -1.65
C ILE A 167 15.68 -13.31 -0.39
N ALA A 168 16.59 -13.39 0.59
CA ALA A 168 16.26 -13.96 1.88
C ALA A 168 15.58 -12.92 2.76
N TRP A 169 14.66 -13.35 3.61
CA TRP A 169 14.11 -12.51 4.66
C TRP A 169 14.07 -13.24 6.01
N ARG A 170 14.17 -12.46 7.07
CA ARG A 170 13.95 -12.89 8.46
C ARG A 170 13.17 -11.84 9.22
N ASP A 171 12.33 -12.26 10.15
CA ASP A 171 11.53 -11.35 10.97
C ASP A 171 11.93 -11.36 12.45
N ASN A 172 11.39 -10.42 13.20
CA ASN A 172 11.62 -10.29 14.65
C ASN A 172 10.80 -11.30 15.49
N LYS A 173 10.05 -12.22 14.87
CA LYS A 173 9.29 -13.29 15.51
C LYS A 173 9.95 -14.66 15.33
N GLY A 174 11.05 -14.73 14.57
CA GLY A 174 11.79 -15.97 14.28
C GLY A 174 11.37 -16.65 12.98
N GLY A 175 10.52 -15.99 12.19
CA GLY A 175 10.19 -16.40 10.83
C GLY A 175 11.33 -16.08 9.85
N SER A 176 11.40 -16.84 8.77
CA SER A 176 12.33 -16.62 7.67
C SER A 176 11.81 -17.26 6.38
N GLY A 177 12.26 -16.77 5.24
CA GLY A 177 11.89 -17.33 3.94
C GLY A 177 12.71 -16.76 2.81
N ILE A 178 12.28 -17.09 1.59
CA ILE A 178 12.91 -16.66 0.35
C ILE A 178 11.83 -16.07 -0.56
N ILE A 179 12.12 -14.90 -1.16
CA ILE A 179 11.39 -14.35 -2.29
C ILE A 179 12.17 -14.75 -3.55
N GLU A 180 11.53 -15.44 -4.47
CA GLU A 180 12.13 -15.89 -5.74
C GLU A 180 11.54 -15.07 -6.89
N ARG A 181 12.39 -14.69 -7.86
CA ARG A 181 11.91 -14.04 -9.09
C ARG A 181 11.00 -14.99 -9.85
N ASN A 182 9.86 -14.47 -10.29
CA ASN A 182 8.97 -15.25 -11.14
C ASN A 182 9.44 -15.23 -12.61
N SER A 183 8.77 -16.02 -13.46
CA SER A 183 9.16 -16.15 -14.88
C SER A 183 8.76 -14.95 -15.74
N ILE A 184 7.89 -14.07 -15.25
CA ILE A 184 7.32 -12.92 -15.99
C ILE A 184 8.11 -11.66 -15.65
N HIS A 185 8.28 -11.38 -14.36
CA HIS A 185 8.99 -10.22 -13.85
C HIS A 185 10.44 -10.64 -13.52
N ARG A 186 11.38 -10.37 -14.43
CA ARG A 186 12.75 -10.92 -14.35
C ARG A 186 13.79 -9.93 -13.84
N GLN A 187 13.42 -8.66 -13.62
CA GLN A 187 14.32 -7.64 -13.07
C GLN A 187 14.71 -7.96 -11.62
N ASP A 188 15.66 -7.23 -11.06
CA ASP A 188 16.01 -7.34 -9.64
C ASP A 188 14.87 -6.79 -8.76
N TYR A 189 14.41 -7.58 -7.79
CA TYR A 189 13.34 -7.18 -6.86
C TYR A 189 13.85 -6.36 -5.68
N PHE A 190 15.17 -6.29 -5.50
CA PHE A 190 15.76 -5.53 -4.42
C PHE A 190 15.96 -4.06 -4.86
N PRO A 191 15.51 -3.05 -4.10
CA PRO A 191 15.68 -1.66 -4.48
C PRO A 191 17.14 -1.32 -4.79
N ALA A 192 17.42 -0.79 -5.98
CA ALA A 192 18.79 -0.61 -6.47
C ALA A 192 19.58 0.47 -5.71
N TRP A 193 18.87 1.40 -5.05
CA TRP A 193 19.50 2.46 -4.23
C TRP A 193 19.84 2.01 -2.80
N VAL A 194 19.42 0.82 -2.38
CA VAL A 194 19.88 0.19 -1.15
C VAL A 194 21.20 -0.51 -1.46
N THR A 195 22.29 0.13 -1.12
CA THR A 195 23.67 -0.34 -1.42
C THR A 195 24.18 -1.36 -0.41
N GLU A 196 23.63 -1.36 0.79
CA GLU A 196 23.87 -2.36 1.82
C GLU A 196 23.27 -3.70 1.36
N GLY A 197 23.93 -4.80 1.69
CA GLY A 197 23.47 -6.15 1.34
C GLY A 197 22.15 -6.55 2.01
N GLU A 198 21.66 -5.76 2.97
CA GLU A 198 20.41 -5.96 3.69
C GLU A 198 19.80 -4.63 4.17
N TYR A 199 18.49 -4.63 4.40
CA TYR A 199 17.77 -3.54 5.07
C TYR A 199 16.57 -4.06 5.83
N THR A 200 16.14 -3.28 6.85
CA THR A 200 15.04 -3.66 7.72
C THR A 200 13.89 -2.69 7.58
N LEU A 201 12.69 -3.22 7.38
CA LEU A 201 11.44 -2.48 7.38
C LEU A 201 10.60 -2.89 8.59
N SER A 202 9.85 -1.94 9.15
CA SER A 202 9.05 -2.15 10.36
C SER A 202 7.69 -1.49 10.24
N GLY A 203 6.67 -2.07 10.88
CA GLY A 203 5.31 -1.52 10.87
C GLY A 203 4.31 -2.44 11.55
N THR A 204 3.05 -2.34 11.13
CA THR A 204 1.95 -3.19 11.56
C THR A 204 1.70 -4.28 10.52
N LEU A 205 1.82 -5.55 10.94
CA LEU A 205 1.50 -6.70 10.10
C LEU A 205 0.00 -7.02 10.23
N LEU A 206 -0.67 -7.04 9.10
CA LEU A 206 -2.06 -7.51 8.95
C LEU A 206 -2.09 -9.04 8.76
N PRO A 207 -3.22 -9.70 9.09
CA PRO A 207 -3.39 -11.12 8.79
C PRO A 207 -3.45 -11.36 7.27
N ASP A 208 -3.16 -12.60 6.86
CA ASP A 208 -3.39 -13.05 5.48
C ASP A 208 -4.88 -12.98 5.14
N ASN A 209 -5.21 -12.30 4.07
CA ASN A 209 -6.58 -12.14 3.55
C ASN A 209 -6.87 -13.07 2.36
N GLY A 210 -5.89 -13.87 1.94
CA GLY A 210 -6.01 -14.78 0.81
C GLY A 210 -6.73 -16.08 1.15
N VAL A 211 -7.64 -16.50 0.28
CA VAL A 211 -8.35 -17.78 0.36
C VAL A 211 -8.28 -18.49 -1.00
N TRP A 212 -7.85 -19.75 -1.00
CA TRP A 212 -7.87 -20.55 -2.22
C TRP A 212 -9.29 -20.95 -2.62
N SER A 213 -9.69 -20.60 -3.83
CA SER A 213 -10.99 -21.01 -4.41
C SER A 213 -10.84 -22.32 -5.17
N GLU A 214 -11.33 -23.41 -4.61
CA GLU A 214 -11.37 -24.73 -5.28
C GLU A 214 -12.24 -24.73 -6.54
N ILE A 215 -13.23 -23.86 -6.60
CA ILE A 215 -14.15 -23.76 -7.74
C ILE A 215 -13.46 -23.12 -8.94
N ASN A 216 -12.80 -21.99 -8.70
CA ASN A 216 -12.16 -21.21 -9.76
C ASN A 216 -10.69 -21.60 -9.96
N GLN A 217 -10.10 -22.38 -9.04
CA GLN A 217 -8.66 -22.72 -9.02
C GLN A 217 -7.77 -21.48 -9.03
N GLU A 218 -8.12 -20.51 -8.17
CA GLU A 218 -7.41 -19.24 -8.02
C GLU A 218 -7.37 -18.78 -6.55
N TRP A 219 -6.45 -17.91 -6.21
CA TRP A 219 -6.44 -17.18 -4.96
C TRP A 219 -7.40 -16.01 -5.04
N VAL A 220 -8.22 -15.83 -3.99
CA VAL A 220 -9.11 -14.69 -3.79
C VAL A 220 -8.57 -13.89 -2.61
N LEU A 221 -8.16 -12.65 -2.84
CA LEU A 221 -7.71 -11.73 -1.79
C LEU A 221 -8.93 -10.93 -1.32
N ASN A 222 -9.44 -11.29 -0.13
CA ASN A 222 -10.66 -10.69 0.42
C ASN A 222 -10.37 -9.29 0.95
N ALA A 223 -11.34 -8.39 0.82
CA ALA A 223 -11.26 -7.08 1.45
C ALA A 223 -11.39 -7.19 2.97
N PHE A 224 -10.65 -6.36 3.71
CA PHE A 224 -10.97 -6.02 5.09
C PHE A 224 -12.14 -5.04 5.13
N GLU A 225 -12.77 -4.93 6.28
CA GLU A 225 -14.05 -4.24 6.37
C GLU A 225 -13.92 -2.73 6.13
N TRP A 226 -12.89 -2.07 6.68
CA TRP A 226 -12.60 -0.64 6.50
C TRP A 226 -11.20 -0.26 7.03
N GLY A 227 -10.71 0.93 6.62
CA GLY A 227 -9.54 1.59 7.19
C GLY A 227 -8.20 1.18 6.55
N TYR A 228 -8.22 0.62 5.35
CA TYR A 228 -7.03 0.21 4.61
C TYR A 228 -7.07 0.77 3.19
N VAL A 229 -5.90 1.11 2.67
CA VAL A 229 -5.73 1.47 1.26
C VAL A 229 -5.62 0.20 0.41
N ASP A 230 -5.90 0.32 -0.88
CA ASP A 230 -5.87 -0.79 -1.84
C ASP A 230 -6.76 -1.97 -1.43
N ASN A 231 -7.93 -1.62 -0.94
CA ASN A 231 -8.87 -2.52 -0.29
C ASN A 231 -10.28 -2.33 -0.86
N TYR A 232 -10.85 -3.35 -1.49
CA TYR A 232 -12.19 -3.29 -2.09
C TYR A 232 -13.30 -3.34 -1.01
N SER A 233 -13.26 -2.38 -0.08
CA SER A 233 -14.16 -2.28 1.07
C SER A 233 -15.57 -1.84 0.63
N ALA A 234 -16.58 -2.41 1.25
CA ALA A 234 -17.97 -1.98 1.07
C ALA A 234 -18.35 -0.74 1.92
N ILE A 235 -17.46 -0.30 2.83
CA ILE A 235 -17.74 0.77 3.80
C ILE A 235 -17.08 2.09 3.39
N ASP A 236 -15.79 2.05 3.10
CA ASP A 236 -14.98 3.25 2.91
C ASP A 236 -14.44 3.44 1.48
N LEU A 237 -14.70 2.51 0.58
CA LEU A 237 -14.39 2.70 -0.83
C LEU A 237 -15.41 3.68 -1.44
N ALA A 238 -14.93 4.82 -1.90
CA ALA A 238 -15.75 5.82 -2.56
C ALA A 238 -16.13 5.40 -4.00
N ALA A 239 -17.13 6.01 -4.58
CA ALA A 239 -17.57 5.73 -5.95
C ALA A 239 -16.49 6.02 -7.01
N ASP A 240 -15.57 6.93 -6.72
CA ASP A 240 -14.42 7.26 -7.57
C ASP A 240 -13.22 6.28 -7.41
N GLY A 241 -13.33 5.31 -6.48
CA GLY A 241 -12.31 4.29 -6.24
C GLY A 241 -11.31 4.61 -5.15
N ALA A 242 -11.41 5.74 -4.45
CA ALA A 242 -10.55 6.05 -3.31
C ALA A 242 -11.02 5.31 -2.04
N ASN A 243 -10.10 4.70 -1.29
CA ASN A 243 -10.36 4.34 0.10
C ASN A 243 -10.30 5.61 0.96
N ARG A 244 -11.31 5.84 1.79
CA ARG A 244 -11.50 7.08 2.55
C ARG A 244 -11.06 6.93 3.99
N PHE A 245 -10.41 7.96 4.53
CA PHE A 245 -9.81 7.97 5.86
C PHE A 245 -10.27 9.16 6.69
N ARG A 246 -10.35 8.94 8.01
CA ARG A 246 -10.61 9.97 9.00
C ARG A 246 -9.36 10.16 9.86
N ILE A 247 -8.93 11.39 10.04
CA ILE A 247 -7.84 11.73 10.97
C ILE A 247 -8.21 11.35 12.42
N LEU A 248 -9.48 11.33 12.74
CA LEU A 248 -10.00 10.89 14.03
C LEU A 248 -9.64 9.43 14.41
N ASP A 249 -9.36 8.58 13.41
CA ASP A 249 -8.96 7.18 13.62
C ASP A 249 -7.47 7.05 13.96
N ALA A 250 -6.72 8.15 14.03
CA ALA A 250 -5.31 8.16 14.40
C ALA A 250 -5.08 7.70 15.85
N ARG A 251 -4.04 6.88 16.02
CA ARG A 251 -3.59 6.36 17.32
C ARG A 251 -2.09 6.56 17.45
N ASP A 252 -1.66 6.97 18.63
CA ASP A 252 -0.25 7.06 18.97
C ASP A 252 0.42 5.68 19.14
N ALA A 253 1.70 5.67 19.44
CA ALA A 253 2.48 4.44 19.63
C ALA A 253 1.97 3.56 20.79
N THR A 254 1.15 4.09 21.68
CA THR A 254 0.52 3.36 22.80
C THR A 254 -0.85 2.79 22.41
N GLY A 255 -1.40 3.18 21.26
CA GLY A 255 -2.72 2.82 20.77
C GLY A 255 -3.84 3.72 21.30
N GLU A 256 -3.50 4.81 21.97
CA GLU A 256 -4.47 5.78 22.46
C GLU A 256 -4.81 6.83 21.39
N VAL A 257 -6.01 7.39 21.51
CA VAL A 257 -6.45 8.48 20.63
C VAL A 257 -5.62 9.72 20.92
N ASN A 258 -4.91 10.21 19.92
CA ASN A 258 -4.25 11.50 19.99
C ASN A 258 -4.83 12.40 18.89
N MET A 259 -5.63 13.40 19.32
CA MET A 259 -6.36 14.27 18.39
C MET A 259 -5.41 15.22 17.66
N LEU A 260 -5.15 14.90 16.39
CA LEU A 260 -4.44 15.80 15.49
C LEU A 260 -5.40 16.86 14.93
N PRO A 261 -5.04 18.15 14.93
CA PRO A 261 -5.87 19.20 14.35
C PRO A 261 -5.87 19.14 12.81
N GLN A 262 -4.79 18.65 12.24
CA GLN A 262 -4.51 18.50 10.83
C GLN A 262 -3.43 17.48 10.59
N ILE A 263 -3.19 17.13 9.34
CA ILE A 263 -2.03 16.34 8.91
C ILE A 263 -1.32 17.04 7.74
N ASP A 264 -0.01 16.95 7.72
CA ASP A 264 0.86 17.49 6.69
C ASP A 264 1.49 16.38 5.84
N PHE A 265 1.60 15.18 6.44
CA PHE A 265 2.20 14.01 5.80
C PHE A 265 1.31 12.78 5.92
N VAL A 266 1.35 11.96 4.88
CA VAL A 266 0.78 10.61 4.88
C VAL A 266 1.87 9.62 4.49
N LYS A 267 1.94 8.50 5.22
CA LYS A 267 2.72 7.32 4.86
C LYS A 267 1.77 6.17 4.58
N VAL A 268 1.93 5.56 3.42
CA VAL A 268 1.26 4.30 3.07
C VAL A 268 2.29 3.18 3.15
N GLN A 269 1.92 2.06 3.77
CA GLN A 269 2.82 0.93 3.95
C GLN A 269 2.14 -0.38 3.60
N SER A 270 2.80 -1.21 2.78
CA SER A 270 2.40 -2.59 2.53
C SER A 270 2.44 -3.40 3.83
N ALA A 271 1.33 -4.06 4.16
CA ALA A 271 1.09 -4.55 5.51
C ALA A 271 0.98 -6.07 5.64
N THR A 272 1.14 -6.84 4.57
CA THR A 272 1.08 -8.30 4.59
C THR A 272 2.44 -8.91 4.26
N ASN A 273 2.79 -10.02 4.95
CA ASN A 273 3.99 -10.81 4.63
C ASN A 273 3.55 -12.16 4.04
N VAL A 274 2.97 -12.09 2.86
CA VAL A 274 2.35 -13.24 2.19
C VAL A 274 2.82 -13.33 0.75
N VAL A 275 3.12 -14.56 0.32
CA VAL A 275 3.40 -14.91 -1.08
C VAL A 275 2.46 -16.04 -1.46
N HIS A 276 1.59 -15.79 -2.41
CA HIS A 276 0.68 -16.81 -2.94
C HIS A 276 1.22 -17.38 -4.25
N THR A 277 1.06 -18.67 -4.43
CA THR A 277 1.42 -19.34 -5.69
C THR A 277 0.66 -18.69 -6.85
N ILE A 278 1.35 -18.32 -7.92
CA ILE A 278 0.83 -17.66 -9.12
C ILE A 278 0.73 -16.13 -9.00
N ILE A 279 0.20 -15.59 -7.90
CA ILE A 279 0.05 -14.14 -7.69
C ILE A 279 1.41 -13.49 -7.37
N GLY A 280 2.23 -14.16 -6.58
CA GLY A 280 3.46 -13.59 -6.05
C GLY A 280 3.24 -13.02 -4.64
N GLU A 281 4.02 -12.03 -4.27
CA GLU A 281 3.81 -11.27 -3.04
C GLU A 281 2.56 -10.41 -3.13
N VAL A 282 1.88 -10.23 -2.00
CA VAL A 282 0.79 -9.27 -1.85
C VAL A 282 1.41 -7.90 -1.61
N SER A 283 1.28 -7.03 -2.60
CA SER A 283 1.90 -5.72 -2.66
C SER A 283 0.85 -4.63 -2.73
N THR A 284 0.86 -3.72 -1.79
CA THR A 284 -0.04 -2.57 -1.82
C THR A 284 0.36 -1.60 -2.93
N GLU A 285 -0.59 -1.20 -3.78
CA GLU A 285 -0.43 -0.19 -4.81
C GLU A 285 -1.07 1.13 -4.40
N VAL A 286 -0.36 2.23 -4.70
CA VAL A 286 -0.84 3.60 -4.51
C VAL A 286 -0.95 4.28 -5.86
N CYS A 287 -2.12 4.86 -6.16
CA CYS A 287 -2.41 5.53 -7.43
C CYS A 287 -2.53 7.06 -7.29
N GLY A 288 -2.73 7.59 -6.09
CA GLY A 288 -2.88 9.02 -5.86
C GLY A 288 -3.62 9.35 -4.58
N PHE A 289 -3.83 10.64 -4.35
CA PHE A 289 -4.42 11.18 -3.12
C PHE A 289 -5.49 12.22 -3.44
N VAL A 290 -6.51 12.30 -2.60
CA VAL A 290 -7.60 13.29 -2.71
C VAL A 290 -7.94 13.82 -1.33
N SER A 291 -8.27 15.12 -1.25
CA SER A 291 -8.76 15.74 -0.01
C SER A 291 -10.26 16.02 -0.09
N TYR A 292 -10.92 15.82 1.02
CA TYR A 292 -12.29 16.26 1.26
C TYR A 292 -12.33 17.48 2.19
N ASN A 293 -11.24 17.78 2.90
CA ASN A 293 -11.15 18.83 3.91
C ASN A 293 -9.78 19.50 3.97
N SER A 294 -9.28 20.01 2.84
CA SER A 294 -8.01 20.76 2.83
C SER A 294 -8.20 22.21 3.29
N ALA A 295 -7.16 22.78 3.94
CA ALA A 295 -7.10 24.20 4.24
C ALA A 295 -7.22 25.06 2.95
N GLU A 296 -7.85 26.26 3.06
CA GLU A 296 -8.02 27.21 1.95
C GLU A 296 -6.69 27.89 1.54
#